data_599ede282b756cc06955b4f7c2a72098
#
_entry.id   599ede282b756cc06955b4f7c2a72098
#
_cell.length_a   1.000
_cell.length_b   1.000
_cell.length_c   1.000
_cell.angle_alpha   90.00
_cell.angle_beta   90.00
_cell.angle_gamma   90.00
#
_symmetry.space_group_name_H-M   'P 1'
#
loop_
_entity.id
_entity.type
_entity.pdbx_description
1 polymer ?
#
loop_
_entity_poly.entity_id
_entity_poly.type
_entity_poly.pdbx_seq_one_letter_code
_entity_poly.pdbx_strand_id
1 'polypeptide(L)'
;MNNHMDIPWHEYTNKDSKVKIENASLTEKSSVIGRIGLMLLACGTGAWRVRSSMNTIASELNITCIADIGLTNISYTCIDGIDSHAQSLSLHNTSVNTSKLARMEDFVYHFKDECKTCTCNEIHDQLDQIENIHSSYSPIILGLAAALACSCFTFLLGGGPIEMLCAFVGAGLGNTLRMKLIKHNYTLFLNVAASVSLACLAYALLFNFLETCFGIATQHEAGYICSMLFIIPGFPFITSGIDLAKLDLRSGIERLAYAIIIILAATLTAWICALVLHLQPVDFVKLHISTSTKLLLRLLTSFGGVFGFSIMFNSSKKIAASAGCIGAIANTLRLTLVDLSLPAAAAAFIGALTAGLLASMIKGNTGYPRIAITVPSIVIMVPGLYMYRAIYNLELASTMSIGANWLIQSLLIVLALPMGLIFARILTDPSFRYCT
;
A
#
# COMPACT_ATOMS: atom_id res chain seq x y z
N MET A 1 10.46 -14.57 22.40
CA MET A 1 10.90 -15.48 21.32
C MET A 1 12.21 -14.92 20.80
N ASN A 2 13.29 -15.71 20.82
CA ASN A 2 14.54 -15.30 20.21
C ASN A 2 14.28 -15.11 18.72
N ASN A 3 14.55 -13.92 18.20
CA ASN A 3 14.40 -13.59 16.80
C ASN A 3 15.54 -14.26 16.03
N HIS A 4 15.33 -15.47 15.52
CA HIS A 4 16.33 -16.23 14.75
C HIS A 4 16.76 -15.55 13.45
N MET A 5 16.15 -14.40 13.09
CA MET A 5 16.42 -13.65 11.89
C MET A 5 16.96 -12.24 12.16
N ASP A 6 17.27 -11.91 13.43
CA ASP A 6 17.95 -10.65 13.73
C ASP A 6 19.38 -10.72 13.22
N ILE A 7 19.70 -9.84 12.28
CA ILE A 7 21.02 -9.78 11.64
C ILE A 7 21.92 -8.92 12.53
N PRO A 8 23.06 -9.47 13.04
CA PRO A 8 23.95 -8.73 13.92
C PRO A 8 24.85 -7.78 13.10
N TRP A 9 24.27 -6.70 12.60
CA TRP A 9 24.96 -5.77 11.68
C TRP A 9 26.28 -5.24 12.22
N HIS A 10 26.36 -4.96 13.53
CA HIS A 10 27.57 -4.47 14.17
C HIS A 10 28.66 -5.54 14.36
N GLU A 11 28.36 -6.82 14.15
CA GLU A 11 29.36 -7.88 14.16
C GLU A 11 30.12 -7.99 12.84
N TYR A 12 29.58 -7.42 11.73
CA TYR A 12 30.29 -7.30 10.47
C TYR A 12 31.33 -6.18 10.48
N THR A 13 31.35 -5.36 11.54
CA THR A 13 32.22 -4.21 11.67
C THR A 13 33.31 -4.48 12.71
N ASN A 14 34.53 -4.03 12.45
CA ASN A 14 35.54 -3.94 13.50
C ASN A 14 35.27 -2.68 14.34
N LYS A 15 34.76 -2.84 15.56
CA LYS A 15 34.35 -1.74 16.45
C LYS A 15 35.45 -0.72 16.74
N ASP A 16 36.70 -1.16 16.69
CA ASP A 16 37.89 -0.33 16.93
C ASP A 16 38.46 0.28 15.65
N SER A 17 37.90 -0.05 14.51
CA SER A 17 38.36 0.45 13.22
C SER A 17 37.96 1.90 13.03
N LYS A 18 38.95 2.77 12.86
CA LYS A 18 38.79 4.18 12.41
C LYS A 18 38.84 4.30 10.89
N VAL A 19 38.75 3.19 10.17
CA VAL A 19 38.79 3.18 8.70
C VAL A 19 37.49 3.73 8.16
N LYS A 20 37.59 4.70 7.26
CA LYS A 20 36.44 5.27 6.55
C LYS A 20 35.82 4.20 5.67
N ILE A 21 34.50 4.23 5.48
CA ILE A 21 33.76 3.23 4.69
C ILE A 21 34.31 3.10 3.26
N GLU A 22 34.81 4.16 2.67
CA GLU A 22 35.43 4.16 1.35
C GLU A 22 36.62 3.18 1.24
N ASN A 23 37.42 3.07 2.32
CA ASN A 23 38.60 2.20 2.42
C ASN A 23 38.34 0.94 3.26
N ALA A 24 37.10 0.69 3.67
CA ALA A 24 36.73 -0.48 4.45
C ALA A 24 36.77 -1.76 3.61
N SER A 25 36.74 -2.91 4.29
CA SER A 25 36.70 -4.22 3.63
C SER A 25 35.44 -4.40 2.79
N LEU A 26 35.50 -5.28 1.78
CA LEU A 26 34.34 -5.62 0.95
C LEU A 26 33.16 -6.12 1.78
N THR A 27 33.43 -6.88 2.84
CA THR A 27 32.40 -7.38 3.77
C THR A 27 31.68 -6.23 4.50
N GLU A 28 32.41 -5.23 4.99
CA GLU A 28 31.83 -4.05 5.66
C GLU A 28 31.01 -3.22 4.68
N LYS A 29 31.54 -2.92 3.48
CA LYS A 29 30.79 -2.22 2.42
C LYS A 29 29.51 -2.98 2.03
N SER A 30 29.63 -4.31 1.88
CA SER A 30 28.50 -5.18 1.54
C SER A 30 27.42 -5.19 2.63
N SER A 31 27.79 -5.19 3.92
CA SER A 31 26.84 -5.15 5.04
C SER A 31 25.98 -3.88 5.03
N VAL A 32 26.58 -2.73 4.75
CA VAL A 32 25.85 -1.44 4.61
C VAL A 32 24.87 -1.48 3.46
N ILE A 33 25.31 -1.95 2.28
CA ILE A 33 24.45 -2.04 1.08
C ILE A 33 23.27 -2.99 1.34
N GLY A 34 23.54 -4.17 1.91
CA GLY A 34 22.52 -5.16 2.23
C GLY A 34 21.49 -4.66 3.24
N ARG A 35 21.95 -3.98 4.30
CA ARG A 35 21.07 -3.40 5.32
C ARG A 35 20.16 -2.32 4.72
N ILE A 36 20.71 -1.41 3.93
CA ILE A 36 19.91 -0.38 3.24
C ILE A 36 18.85 -1.02 2.34
N GLY A 37 19.23 -2.03 1.55
CA GLY A 37 18.31 -2.78 0.71
C GLY A 37 17.18 -3.42 1.52
N LEU A 38 17.52 -4.10 2.61
CA LEU A 38 16.55 -4.78 3.49
C LEU A 38 15.59 -3.80 4.17
N MET A 39 16.10 -2.68 4.68
CA MET A 39 15.26 -1.63 5.31
C MET A 39 14.30 -0.97 4.31
N LEU A 40 14.73 -0.75 3.08
CA LEU A 40 13.86 -0.26 2.00
C LEU A 40 12.78 -1.29 1.66
N LEU A 41 13.15 -2.57 1.54
CA LEU A 41 12.20 -3.65 1.28
C LEU A 41 11.15 -3.76 2.41
N ALA A 42 11.59 -3.66 3.67
CA ALA A 42 10.73 -3.66 4.85
C ALA A 42 9.68 -2.54 4.85
N CYS A 43 9.98 -1.41 4.18
CA CYS A 43 9.03 -0.30 4.00
C CYS A 43 7.98 -0.55 2.91
N GLY A 44 8.00 -1.70 2.23
CA GLY A 44 7.02 -2.09 1.21
C GLY A 44 7.25 -1.48 -0.17
N THR A 45 8.40 -0.86 -0.43
CA THR A 45 8.71 -0.29 -1.76
C THR A 45 9.01 -1.39 -2.80
N GLY A 46 8.87 -1.08 -4.10
CA GLY A 46 9.12 -2.03 -5.20
C GLY A 46 10.59 -2.41 -5.35
N ALA A 47 10.84 -3.59 -5.94
CA ALA A 47 12.18 -4.15 -6.15
C ALA A 47 13.09 -3.23 -6.96
N TRP A 48 12.55 -2.61 -8.01
CA TRP A 48 13.29 -1.65 -8.81
C TRP A 48 13.94 -0.54 -7.97
N ARG A 49 13.19 0.01 -7.00
CA ARG A 49 13.71 1.08 -6.13
C ARG A 49 14.77 0.57 -5.16
N VAL A 50 14.54 -0.60 -4.57
CA VAL A 50 15.55 -1.24 -3.69
C VAL A 50 16.85 -1.43 -4.44
N ARG A 51 16.81 -2.03 -5.65
CA ARG A 51 18.00 -2.25 -6.48
C ARG A 51 18.69 -0.93 -6.86
N SER A 52 17.92 0.08 -7.27
CA SER A 52 18.45 1.39 -7.63
C SER A 52 19.19 2.03 -6.46
N SER A 53 18.64 1.95 -5.24
CA SER A 53 19.27 2.48 -4.03
C SER A 53 20.54 1.72 -3.66
N MET A 54 20.51 0.37 -3.71
CA MET A 54 21.70 -0.46 -3.48
C MET A 54 22.82 -0.13 -4.47
N ASN A 55 22.49 0.03 -5.74
CA ASN A 55 23.46 0.39 -6.79
C ASN A 55 24.01 1.80 -6.63
N THR A 56 23.19 2.76 -6.16
CA THR A 56 23.67 4.12 -5.86
C THR A 56 24.74 4.07 -4.77
N ILE A 57 24.50 3.37 -3.67
CA ILE A 57 25.46 3.24 -2.58
C ILE A 57 26.72 2.47 -3.05
N ALA A 58 26.55 1.37 -3.80
CA ALA A 58 27.66 0.59 -4.33
C ALA A 58 28.58 1.44 -5.23
N SER A 59 27.97 2.25 -6.11
CA SER A 59 28.70 3.20 -6.97
C SER A 59 29.50 4.24 -6.17
N GLU A 60 28.92 4.80 -5.09
CA GLU A 60 29.62 5.74 -4.22
C GLU A 60 30.77 5.09 -3.43
N LEU A 61 30.72 3.78 -3.21
CA LEU A 61 31.77 2.98 -2.56
C LEU A 61 32.75 2.35 -3.57
N ASN A 62 32.64 2.68 -4.86
CA ASN A 62 33.45 2.15 -5.96
C ASN A 62 33.44 0.63 -6.10
N ILE A 63 32.31 -0.01 -5.81
CA ILE A 63 32.09 -1.45 -5.99
C ILE A 63 30.84 -1.70 -6.85
N THR A 64 30.73 -2.91 -7.40
CA THR A 64 29.55 -3.34 -8.15
C THR A 64 28.64 -4.16 -7.24
N CYS A 65 27.32 -3.91 -7.28
CA CYS A 65 26.33 -4.72 -6.55
C CYS A 65 25.29 -5.27 -7.53
N ILE A 66 25.08 -6.59 -7.48
CA ILE A 66 24.05 -7.30 -8.24
C ILE A 66 23.06 -7.87 -7.23
N ALA A 67 21.78 -7.54 -7.36
CA ALA A 67 20.76 -7.97 -6.40
C ALA A 67 19.55 -8.61 -7.07
N ASP A 68 19.12 -9.75 -6.55
CA ASP A 68 17.83 -10.40 -6.82
C ASP A 68 16.89 -10.17 -5.63
N ILE A 69 15.74 -9.54 -5.87
CA ILE A 69 14.85 -9.03 -4.85
C ILE A 69 13.49 -9.68 -4.97
N GLY A 70 13.05 -10.33 -3.90
CA GLY A 70 11.70 -10.87 -3.74
C GLY A 70 10.80 -9.98 -2.90
N LEU A 71 9.68 -10.52 -2.42
CA LEU A 71 8.75 -9.83 -1.53
C LEU A 71 9.34 -9.61 -0.13
N THR A 72 10.01 -10.62 0.41
CA THR A 72 10.53 -10.65 1.79
C THR A 72 12.01 -11.02 1.86
N ASN A 73 12.69 -11.14 0.73
CA ASN A 73 14.10 -11.56 0.70
C ASN A 73 14.88 -10.78 -0.36
N ILE A 74 16.18 -10.66 -0.10
CA ILE A 74 17.18 -10.09 -1.01
C ILE A 74 18.36 -11.02 -1.05
N SER A 75 18.76 -11.46 -2.24
CA SER A 75 20.03 -12.12 -2.48
C SER A 75 20.90 -11.19 -3.30
N TYR A 76 22.10 -10.86 -2.84
CA TYR A 76 22.96 -9.90 -3.53
C TYR A 76 24.43 -10.30 -3.46
N THR A 77 25.18 -9.82 -4.42
CA THR A 77 26.63 -10.00 -4.52
C THR A 77 27.29 -8.66 -4.78
N CYS A 78 28.23 -8.29 -3.91
CA CYS A 78 29.11 -7.15 -4.08
C CYS A 78 30.45 -7.63 -4.64
N ILE A 79 30.99 -6.91 -5.62
CA ILE A 79 32.22 -7.25 -6.36
C ILE A 79 33.17 -6.05 -6.31
N ASP A 80 34.43 -6.30 -5.90
CA ASP A 80 35.52 -5.33 -5.89
C ASP A 80 36.75 -5.99 -6.56
N GLY A 81 37.00 -5.64 -7.83
CA GLY A 81 38.00 -6.29 -8.64
C GLY A 81 37.77 -7.79 -8.82
N ILE A 82 38.62 -8.63 -8.22
CA ILE A 82 38.52 -10.09 -8.25
C ILE A 82 37.77 -10.67 -7.03
N ASP A 83 37.61 -9.87 -5.98
CA ASP A 83 36.95 -10.29 -4.75
C ASP A 83 35.43 -10.15 -4.88
N SER A 84 34.68 -11.08 -4.29
CA SER A 84 33.23 -11.04 -4.27
C SER A 84 32.71 -11.48 -2.91
N HIS A 85 31.65 -10.80 -2.46
CA HIS A 85 30.92 -11.14 -1.22
C HIS A 85 29.43 -11.26 -1.53
N ALA A 86 28.87 -12.45 -1.27
CA ALA A 86 27.47 -12.76 -1.52
C ALA A 86 26.74 -13.02 -0.21
N GLN A 87 25.55 -12.45 -0.08
CA GLN A 87 24.65 -12.68 1.05
C GLN A 87 23.21 -12.86 0.61
N SER A 88 22.43 -13.61 1.41
CA SER A 88 20.98 -13.72 1.29
C SER A 88 20.36 -13.30 2.62
N LEU A 89 19.48 -12.32 2.56
CA LEU A 89 18.81 -11.69 3.69
C LEU A 89 17.30 -11.88 3.57
N SER A 90 16.62 -12.09 4.70
CA SER A 90 15.17 -12.29 4.73
C SER A 90 14.52 -11.44 5.81
N LEU A 91 13.30 -10.98 5.52
CA LEU A 91 12.42 -10.26 6.43
C LEU A 91 11.39 -11.21 7.04
N HIS A 92 11.06 -11.03 8.30
CA HIS A 92 9.92 -11.72 8.93
C HIS A 92 8.57 -11.30 8.32
N ASN A 93 8.45 -10.03 8.01
CA ASN A 93 7.22 -9.44 7.48
C ASN A 93 7.55 -8.18 6.67
N THR A 94 6.68 -7.84 5.75
CA THR A 94 6.73 -6.57 5.01
C THR A 94 5.51 -5.73 5.38
N SER A 95 5.72 -4.45 5.59
CA SER A 95 4.64 -3.50 5.89
C SER A 95 4.86 -2.21 5.13
N VAL A 96 3.78 -1.49 4.84
CA VAL A 96 3.91 -0.19 4.17
C VAL A 96 4.18 0.88 5.23
N ASN A 97 5.35 1.52 5.13
CA ASN A 97 5.74 2.63 5.99
C ASN A 97 6.39 3.75 5.17
N THR A 98 5.57 4.68 4.72
CA THR A 98 6.01 5.76 3.83
C THR A 98 6.87 6.80 4.53
N SER A 99 6.72 7.01 5.84
CA SER A 99 7.58 7.92 6.61
C SER A 99 9.00 7.37 6.75
N LYS A 100 9.13 6.07 7.05
CA LYS A 100 10.44 5.42 7.12
C LYS A 100 11.08 5.36 5.74
N LEU A 101 10.29 5.07 4.69
CA LEU A 101 10.74 5.09 3.31
C LEU A 101 11.32 6.45 2.92
N ALA A 102 10.65 7.55 3.30
CA ALA A 102 11.13 8.89 3.00
C ALA A 102 12.50 9.17 3.63
N ARG A 103 12.71 8.74 4.88
CA ARG A 103 14.00 8.90 5.55
C ARG A 103 15.10 8.03 4.95
N MET A 104 14.75 6.81 4.54
CA MET A 104 15.72 5.93 3.86
C MET A 104 16.14 6.48 2.50
N GLU A 105 15.21 7.06 1.72
CA GLU A 105 15.56 7.71 0.44
C GLU A 105 16.39 8.97 0.65
N ASP A 106 16.10 9.75 1.68
CA ASP A 106 16.87 10.91 2.07
C ASP A 106 18.31 10.51 2.46
N PHE A 107 18.45 9.46 3.27
CA PHE A 107 19.75 8.89 3.63
C PHE A 107 20.55 8.42 2.40
N VAL A 108 19.91 7.71 1.46
CA VAL A 108 20.57 7.26 0.22
C VAL A 108 20.98 8.45 -0.65
N TYR A 109 20.15 9.50 -0.71
CA TYR A 109 20.43 10.69 -1.51
C TYR A 109 21.64 11.49 -0.97
N HIS A 110 21.74 11.64 0.36
CA HIS A 110 22.83 12.40 0.99
C HIS A 110 24.04 11.52 1.37
N PHE A 111 24.00 10.22 1.08
CA PHE A 111 25.07 9.28 1.46
C PHE A 111 26.46 9.75 1.01
N LYS A 112 26.58 10.28 -0.19
CA LYS A 112 27.84 10.80 -0.74
C LYS A 112 28.42 11.92 0.11
N ASP A 113 27.58 12.84 0.55
CA ASP A 113 28.02 14.07 1.21
C ASP A 113 28.27 13.87 2.70
N GLU A 114 27.48 13.00 3.34
CA GLU A 114 27.47 12.83 4.79
C GLU A 114 28.18 11.56 5.28
N CYS A 115 28.11 10.46 4.52
CA CYS A 115 28.52 9.14 5.00
C CYS A 115 29.87 8.65 4.48
N LYS A 116 30.41 9.21 3.38
CA LYS A 116 31.72 8.78 2.81
C LYS A 116 32.87 8.87 3.80
N THR A 117 32.83 9.84 4.71
CA THR A 117 33.87 10.06 5.73
C THR A 117 33.62 9.30 7.04
N CYS A 118 32.45 8.68 7.19
CA CYS A 118 32.06 7.90 8.34
C CYS A 118 32.70 6.51 8.34
N THR A 119 32.83 5.92 9.51
CA THR A 119 33.17 4.49 9.67
C THR A 119 31.96 3.63 9.39
N CYS A 120 32.17 2.34 9.09
CA CYS A 120 31.06 1.39 8.88
C CYS A 120 30.13 1.33 10.11
N ASN A 121 30.68 1.38 11.31
CA ASN A 121 29.91 1.34 12.55
C ASN A 121 29.01 2.59 12.72
N GLU A 122 29.55 3.80 12.46
CA GLU A 122 28.76 5.04 12.50
C GLU A 122 27.59 5.03 11.50
N ILE A 123 27.79 4.43 10.33
CA ILE A 123 26.72 4.26 9.35
C ILE A 123 25.64 3.29 9.89
N HIS A 124 26.05 2.18 10.50
CA HIS A 124 25.10 1.27 11.13
C HIS A 124 24.35 1.92 12.29
N ASP A 125 24.99 2.78 13.11
CA ASP A 125 24.34 3.56 14.16
C ASP A 125 23.29 4.55 13.60
N GLN A 126 23.58 5.19 12.48
CA GLN A 126 22.60 6.04 11.79
C GLN A 126 21.41 5.23 11.24
N LEU A 127 21.68 4.06 10.67
CA LEU A 127 20.63 3.14 10.21
C LEU A 127 19.79 2.61 11.38
N ASP A 128 20.38 2.35 12.57
CA ASP A 128 19.66 1.99 13.79
C ASP A 128 18.69 3.09 14.20
N GLN A 129 19.10 4.35 14.12
CA GLN A 129 18.21 5.47 14.44
C GLN A 129 17.00 5.51 13.50
N ILE A 130 17.17 5.22 12.20
CA ILE A 130 16.07 5.15 11.25
C ILE A 130 15.21 3.89 11.50
N GLU A 131 15.84 2.75 11.79
CA GLU A 131 15.14 1.49 12.05
C GLU A 131 14.28 1.55 13.29
N ASN A 132 14.77 2.16 14.37
CA ASN A 132 14.09 2.33 15.64
C ASN A 132 12.98 3.38 15.63
N ILE A 133 12.74 4.07 14.50
CA ILE A 133 11.58 4.95 14.39
C ILE A 133 10.30 4.11 14.45
N HIS A 134 9.65 4.19 15.59
CA HIS A 134 8.36 3.53 15.81
C HIS A 134 7.28 4.08 14.87
N SER A 135 6.21 3.32 14.68
CA SER A 135 5.03 3.81 13.98
C SER A 135 4.60 5.17 14.54
N SER A 136 4.39 6.16 13.68
CA SER A 136 3.98 7.51 14.07
C SER A 136 2.58 7.55 14.70
N TYR A 137 1.83 6.43 14.62
CA TYR A 137 0.43 6.37 15.03
C TYR A 137 0.13 5.14 15.88
N SER A 138 -0.69 5.34 16.92
CA SER A 138 -1.21 4.23 17.73
C SER A 138 -2.22 3.37 16.95
N PRO A 139 -2.47 2.10 17.36
CA PRO A 139 -3.48 1.26 16.72
C PRO A 139 -4.87 1.89 16.64
N ILE A 140 -5.25 2.71 17.64
CA ILE A 140 -6.53 3.43 17.67
C ILE A 140 -6.58 4.51 16.59
N ILE A 141 -5.49 5.29 16.42
CA ILE A 141 -5.40 6.32 15.37
C ILE A 141 -5.48 5.67 13.98
N LEU A 142 -4.80 4.53 13.78
CA LEU A 142 -4.88 3.75 12.53
C LEU A 142 -6.28 3.17 12.32
N GLY A 143 -6.99 2.81 13.40
CA GLY A 143 -8.40 2.43 13.35
C GLY A 143 -9.30 3.58 12.90
N LEU A 144 -9.13 4.77 13.49
CA LEU A 144 -9.89 5.97 13.07
C LEU A 144 -9.57 6.40 11.63
N ALA A 145 -8.33 6.25 11.19
CA ALA A 145 -7.96 6.50 9.81
C ALA A 145 -8.65 5.54 8.83
N ALA A 146 -8.75 4.24 9.18
CA ALA A 146 -9.50 3.25 8.42
C ALA A 146 -11.01 3.54 8.43
N ALA A 147 -11.55 3.95 9.59
CA ALA A 147 -12.94 4.37 9.73
C ALA A 147 -13.28 5.50 8.75
N LEU A 148 -12.48 6.57 8.74
CA LEU A 148 -12.63 7.68 7.82
C LEU A 148 -12.50 7.23 6.36
N ALA A 149 -11.46 6.43 6.04
CA ALA A 149 -11.21 5.95 4.69
C ALA A 149 -12.38 5.12 4.15
N CYS A 150 -12.86 4.13 4.90
CA CYS A 150 -13.94 3.25 4.49
C CYS A 150 -15.28 3.98 4.43
N SER A 151 -15.58 4.88 5.36
CA SER A 151 -16.77 5.72 5.31
C SER A 151 -16.82 6.60 4.06
N CYS A 152 -15.73 7.29 3.75
CA CYS A 152 -15.61 8.07 2.51
C CYS A 152 -15.73 7.18 1.27
N PHE A 153 -15.10 6.01 1.28
CA PHE A 153 -15.14 5.08 0.17
C PHE A 153 -16.57 4.52 -0.04
N THR A 154 -17.34 4.33 1.02
CA THR A 154 -18.74 3.93 0.95
C THR A 154 -19.56 4.92 0.11
N PHE A 155 -19.42 6.23 0.35
CA PHE A 155 -20.07 7.25 -0.46
C PHE A 155 -19.65 7.20 -1.93
N LEU A 156 -18.35 7.05 -2.20
CA LEU A 156 -17.82 6.99 -3.57
C LEU A 156 -18.32 5.77 -4.35
N LEU A 157 -18.70 4.70 -3.67
CA LEU A 157 -19.32 3.50 -4.22
C LEU A 157 -20.84 3.61 -4.38
N GLY A 158 -21.44 4.69 -3.88
CA GLY A 158 -22.87 4.96 -4.00
C GLY A 158 -23.67 4.80 -2.71
N GLY A 159 -23.02 4.46 -1.59
CA GLY A 159 -23.67 4.34 -0.28
C GLY A 159 -24.07 5.70 0.30
N GLY A 160 -25.10 5.69 1.14
CA GLY A 160 -25.65 6.86 1.82
C GLY A 160 -25.05 7.11 3.21
N PRO A 161 -25.59 8.09 3.95
CA PRO A 161 -25.08 8.46 5.27
C PRO A 161 -25.15 7.32 6.30
N ILE A 162 -26.13 6.42 6.18
CA ILE A 162 -26.31 5.28 7.10
C ILE A 162 -25.18 4.27 6.90
N GLU A 163 -24.95 3.87 5.65
CA GLU A 163 -23.85 2.96 5.29
C GLU A 163 -22.50 3.57 5.64
N MET A 164 -22.36 4.88 5.43
CA MET A 164 -21.12 5.61 5.82
C MET A 164 -20.87 5.52 7.33
N LEU A 165 -21.90 5.70 8.16
CA LEU A 165 -21.79 5.63 9.61
C LEU A 165 -21.47 4.20 10.08
N CYS A 166 -22.19 3.21 9.57
CA CYS A 166 -21.98 1.82 9.92
C CYS A 166 -20.59 1.32 9.46
N ALA A 167 -20.16 1.70 8.26
CA ALA A 167 -18.83 1.39 7.75
C ALA A 167 -17.72 2.09 8.54
N PHE A 168 -17.94 3.32 9.02
CA PHE A 168 -17.02 4.03 9.90
C PHE A 168 -16.73 3.22 11.17
N VAL A 169 -17.77 2.78 11.87
CA VAL A 169 -17.63 2.00 13.11
C VAL A 169 -17.03 0.63 12.82
N GLY A 170 -17.54 -0.09 11.81
CA GLY A 170 -17.04 -1.42 11.45
C GLY A 170 -15.56 -1.42 11.07
N ALA A 171 -15.16 -0.55 10.15
CA ALA A 171 -13.76 -0.44 9.72
C ALA A 171 -12.83 0.04 10.85
N GLY A 172 -13.30 0.96 11.69
CA GLY A 172 -12.54 1.45 12.83
C GLY A 172 -12.18 0.36 13.82
N LEU A 173 -13.16 -0.43 14.23
CA LEU A 173 -12.97 -1.57 15.14
C LEU A 173 -12.13 -2.68 14.47
N GLY A 174 -12.47 -3.04 13.23
CA GLY A 174 -11.76 -4.08 12.47
C GLY A 174 -10.27 -3.76 12.32
N ASN A 175 -9.92 -2.55 11.87
CA ASN A 175 -8.50 -2.18 11.69
C ASN A 175 -7.75 -1.98 13.02
N THR A 176 -8.44 -1.53 14.08
CA THR A 176 -7.83 -1.46 15.41
C THR A 176 -7.42 -2.86 15.90
N LEU A 177 -8.30 -3.85 15.73
CA LEU A 177 -7.98 -5.25 16.04
C LEU A 177 -6.82 -5.75 15.17
N ARG A 178 -6.88 -5.48 13.85
CA ARG A 178 -5.81 -5.86 12.91
C ARG A 178 -4.46 -5.38 13.36
N MET A 179 -4.33 -4.11 13.75
CA MET A 179 -3.05 -3.55 14.19
C MET A 179 -2.55 -4.18 15.48
N LYS A 180 -3.45 -4.56 16.40
CA LYS A 180 -3.07 -5.30 17.61
C LYS A 180 -2.58 -6.72 17.27
N LEU A 181 -3.25 -7.43 16.38
CA LEU A 181 -2.86 -8.78 15.96
C LEU A 181 -1.51 -8.79 15.24
N ILE A 182 -1.25 -7.80 14.35
CA ILE A 182 0.06 -7.62 13.70
C ILE A 182 1.15 -7.41 14.75
N LYS A 183 0.91 -6.57 15.75
CA LYS A 183 1.89 -6.32 16.82
C LYS A 183 2.25 -7.58 17.61
N HIS A 184 1.34 -8.54 17.72
CA HIS A 184 1.54 -9.83 18.38
C HIS A 184 2.02 -10.94 17.43
N ASN A 185 2.39 -10.60 16.18
CA ASN A 185 2.91 -11.55 15.18
C ASN A 185 1.97 -12.73 14.87
N TYR A 186 0.65 -12.52 14.90
CA TYR A 186 -0.31 -13.52 14.45
C TYR A 186 -0.23 -13.74 12.94
N THR A 187 -0.59 -14.96 12.50
CA THR A 187 -0.55 -15.33 11.08
C THR A 187 -1.45 -14.44 10.23
N LEU A 188 -1.10 -14.28 8.94
CA LEU A 188 -1.85 -13.45 8.00
C LEU A 188 -3.34 -13.83 7.95
N PHE A 189 -3.65 -15.12 7.83
CA PHE A 189 -5.04 -15.59 7.72
C PHE A 189 -5.85 -15.29 8.97
N LEU A 190 -5.31 -15.53 10.17
CA LEU A 190 -6.00 -15.21 11.42
C LEU A 190 -6.24 -13.71 11.56
N ASN A 191 -5.23 -12.90 11.20
CA ASN A 191 -5.32 -11.45 11.24
C ASN A 191 -6.42 -10.93 10.30
N VAL A 192 -6.44 -11.40 9.04
CA VAL A 192 -7.46 -11.02 8.05
C VAL A 192 -8.84 -11.49 8.50
N ALA A 193 -9.00 -12.77 8.85
CA ALA A 193 -10.29 -13.33 9.21
C ALA A 193 -10.88 -12.64 10.45
N ALA A 194 -10.13 -12.51 11.54
CA ALA A 194 -10.62 -11.87 12.76
C ALA A 194 -11.01 -10.40 12.55
N SER A 195 -10.20 -9.66 11.77
CA SER A 195 -10.43 -8.24 11.52
C SER A 195 -11.65 -7.99 10.63
N VAL A 196 -11.82 -8.79 9.58
CA VAL A 196 -12.99 -8.72 8.68
C VAL A 196 -14.25 -9.16 9.40
N SER A 197 -14.21 -10.27 10.16
CA SER A 197 -15.36 -10.73 10.93
C SER A 197 -15.84 -9.66 11.91
N LEU A 198 -14.91 -9.04 12.66
CA LEU A 198 -15.27 -7.96 13.57
C LEU A 198 -15.86 -6.74 12.84
N ALA A 199 -15.31 -6.37 11.68
CA ALA A 199 -15.82 -5.24 10.89
C ALA A 199 -17.24 -5.50 10.37
N CYS A 200 -17.51 -6.69 9.81
CA CYS A 200 -18.84 -7.08 9.31
C CYS A 200 -19.86 -7.19 10.46
N LEU A 201 -19.46 -7.80 11.58
CA LEU A 201 -20.32 -7.94 12.75
C LEU A 201 -20.68 -6.59 13.35
N ALA A 202 -19.71 -5.69 13.52
CA ALA A 202 -19.95 -4.35 14.05
C ALA A 202 -20.85 -3.52 13.12
N TYR A 203 -20.66 -3.65 11.79
CA TYR A 203 -21.56 -3.06 10.81
C TYR A 203 -23.01 -3.56 11.01
N ALA A 204 -23.19 -4.88 11.01
CA ALA A 204 -24.53 -5.50 11.12
C ALA A 204 -25.22 -5.16 12.44
N LEU A 205 -24.50 -5.21 13.56
CA LEU A 205 -25.07 -4.86 14.88
C LEU A 205 -25.52 -3.40 14.93
N LEU A 206 -24.70 -2.47 14.43
CA LEU A 206 -25.07 -1.06 14.40
C LEU A 206 -26.23 -0.81 13.44
N PHE A 207 -26.22 -1.46 12.28
CA PHE A 207 -27.31 -1.36 11.30
C PHE A 207 -28.64 -1.86 11.89
N ASN A 208 -28.68 -3.06 12.50
CA ASN A 208 -29.86 -3.62 13.15
C ASN A 208 -30.37 -2.72 14.30
N PHE A 209 -29.45 -2.12 15.07
CA PHE A 209 -29.82 -1.15 16.09
C PHE A 209 -30.51 0.08 15.49
N LEU A 210 -29.97 0.64 14.41
CA LEU A 210 -30.55 1.79 13.72
C LEU A 210 -31.92 1.44 13.09
N GLU A 211 -32.04 0.27 12.48
CA GLU A 211 -33.31 -0.25 11.93
C GLU A 211 -34.37 -0.34 13.01
N THR A 212 -34.05 -0.99 14.14
CA THR A 212 -34.99 -1.21 15.22
C THR A 212 -35.42 0.09 15.92
N CYS A 213 -34.48 1.02 16.14
CA CYS A 213 -34.75 2.25 16.89
C CYS A 213 -35.34 3.37 16.02
N PHE A 214 -34.99 3.42 14.72
CA PHE A 214 -35.38 4.53 13.84
C PHE A 214 -36.22 4.09 12.64
N GLY A 215 -36.57 2.81 12.51
CA GLY A 215 -37.41 2.31 11.41
C GLY A 215 -36.78 2.47 10.03
N ILE A 216 -35.47 2.34 9.94
CA ILE A 216 -34.72 2.49 8.68
C ILE A 216 -34.99 1.28 7.80
N ALA A 217 -35.19 1.49 6.48
CA ALA A 217 -35.46 0.41 5.54
C ALA A 217 -34.25 -0.55 5.39
N THR A 218 -34.54 -1.85 5.24
CA THR A 218 -33.54 -2.95 5.11
C THR A 218 -32.62 -2.90 3.90
N GLN A 219 -32.75 -1.90 3.02
CA GLN A 219 -31.97 -1.77 1.78
C GLN A 219 -30.51 -1.30 1.97
N HIS A 220 -30.07 -1.11 3.22
CA HIS A 220 -28.73 -0.59 3.56
C HIS A 220 -27.71 -1.69 3.92
N GLU A 221 -28.08 -2.95 3.77
CA GLU A 221 -27.24 -4.11 4.18
C GLU A 221 -25.90 -4.19 3.43
N ALA A 222 -25.87 -3.83 2.15
CA ALA A 222 -24.70 -3.98 1.30
C ALA A 222 -23.44 -3.23 1.79
N GLY A 223 -23.59 -2.27 2.68
CA GLY A 223 -22.49 -1.48 3.24
C GLY A 223 -21.50 -2.29 4.09
N TYR A 224 -21.84 -3.52 4.54
CA TYR A 224 -20.89 -4.37 5.27
C TYR A 224 -19.63 -4.65 4.45
N ILE A 225 -19.73 -4.74 3.12
CA ILE A 225 -18.59 -4.90 2.22
C ILE A 225 -17.65 -3.70 2.35
N CYS A 226 -18.20 -2.50 2.46
CA CYS A 226 -17.42 -1.29 2.59
C CYS A 226 -16.67 -1.24 3.92
N SER A 227 -17.21 -1.83 4.99
CA SER A 227 -16.58 -1.87 6.30
C SER A 227 -15.27 -2.67 6.34
N MET A 228 -15.04 -3.58 5.37
CA MET A 228 -13.81 -4.38 5.29
C MET A 228 -12.78 -3.86 4.27
N LEU A 229 -13.07 -2.79 3.53
CA LEU A 229 -12.21 -2.32 2.44
C LEU A 229 -10.82 -1.84 2.91
N PHE A 230 -10.64 -1.58 4.20
CA PHE A 230 -9.33 -1.28 4.79
C PHE A 230 -8.31 -2.42 4.64
N ILE A 231 -8.77 -3.67 4.40
CA ILE A 231 -7.90 -4.84 4.26
C ILE A 231 -7.36 -5.00 2.83
N ILE A 232 -7.99 -4.34 1.84
CA ILE A 232 -7.63 -4.51 0.43
C ILE A 232 -6.20 -4.04 0.19
N PRO A 233 -5.35 -4.93 -0.36
CA PRO A 233 -3.92 -4.67 -0.49
C PRO A 233 -3.61 -3.80 -1.72
N GLY A 234 -4.17 -2.59 -1.76
CA GLY A 234 -4.00 -1.68 -2.90
C GLY A 234 -2.54 -1.30 -3.15
N PHE A 235 -1.74 -1.11 -2.09
CA PHE A 235 -0.32 -0.80 -2.23
C PHE A 235 0.46 -1.96 -2.89
N PRO A 236 0.37 -3.23 -2.44
CA PRO A 236 0.98 -4.37 -3.12
C PRO A 236 0.53 -4.55 -4.57
N PHE A 237 -0.74 -4.31 -4.92
CA PHE A 237 -1.20 -4.39 -6.31
C PHE A 237 -0.50 -3.38 -7.21
N ILE A 238 -0.42 -2.12 -6.77
CA ILE A 238 0.19 -1.07 -7.56
C ILE A 238 1.69 -1.29 -7.71
N THR A 239 2.38 -1.67 -6.62
CA THR A 239 3.83 -1.94 -6.66
C THR A 239 4.15 -3.18 -7.46
N SER A 240 3.32 -4.25 -7.42
CA SER A 240 3.44 -5.42 -8.29
C SER A 240 3.42 -5.02 -9.76
N GLY A 241 2.43 -4.22 -10.17
CA GLY A 241 2.32 -3.76 -11.56
C GLY A 241 3.53 -2.92 -12.01
N ILE A 242 4.11 -2.11 -11.12
CA ILE A 242 5.32 -1.33 -11.40
C ILE A 242 6.55 -2.26 -11.54
N ASP A 243 6.70 -3.24 -10.65
CA ASP A 243 7.80 -4.19 -10.71
C ASP A 243 7.74 -5.04 -11.99
N LEU A 244 6.55 -5.56 -12.35
CA LEU A 244 6.35 -6.30 -13.61
C LEU A 244 6.70 -5.47 -14.84
N ALA A 245 6.33 -4.20 -14.86
CA ALA A 245 6.66 -3.30 -15.97
C ALA A 245 8.16 -2.98 -16.08
N LYS A 246 8.91 -3.14 -14.98
CA LYS A 246 10.37 -3.01 -14.93
C LYS A 246 11.10 -4.34 -15.13
N LEU A 247 10.39 -5.42 -15.48
CA LEU A 247 10.89 -6.78 -15.64
C LEU A 247 11.43 -7.41 -14.34
N ASP A 248 11.10 -6.85 -13.19
CA ASP A 248 11.31 -7.46 -11.88
C ASP A 248 10.24 -8.54 -11.63
N LEU A 249 10.23 -9.57 -12.48
CA LEU A 249 9.17 -10.57 -12.55
C LEU A 249 8.96 -11.31 -11.22
N ARG A 250 10.05 -11.68 -10.55
CA ARG A 250 10.00 -12.39 -9.27
C ARG A 250 9.25 -11.57 -8.22
N SER A 251 9.73 -10.37 -7.92
CA SER A 251 9.09 -9.48 -6.95
C SER A 251 7.64 -9.14 -7.35
N GLY A 252 7.41 -8.85 -8.64
CA GLY A 252 6.10 -8.52 -9.15
C GLY A 252 5.08 -9.64 -8.96
N ILE A 253 5.44 -10.90 -9.29
CA ILE A 253 4.57 -12.07 -9.12
C ILE A 253 4.36 -12.39 -7.64
N GLU A 254 5.39 -12.38 -6.81
CA GLU A 254 5.28 -12.62 -5.37
C GLU A 254 4.35 -11.61 -4.69
N ARG A 255 4.44 -10.31 -5.04
CA ARG A 255 3.54 -9.25 -4.54
C ARG A 255 2.11 -9.42 -5.02
N LEU A 256 1.93 -9.82 -6.28
CA LEU A 256 0.61 -10.09 -6.84
C LEU A 256 -0.04 -11.27 -6.13
N ALA A 257 0.69 -12.38 -5.96
CA ALA A 257 0.20 -13.56 -5.24
C ALA A 257 -0.17 -13.23 -3.79
N TYR A 258 0.67 -12.46 -3.09
CA TYR A 258 0.40 -11.98 -1.74
C TYR A 258 -0.90 -11.16 -1.67
N ALA A 259 -1.09 -10.24 -2.62
CA ALA A 259 -2.30 -9.42 -2.69
C ALA A 259 -3.56 -10.27 -2.98
N ILE A 260 -3.46 -11.23 -3.89
CA ILE A 260 -4.57 -12.15 -4.21
C ILE A 260 -4.96 -12.98 -2.98
N ILE A 261 -3.99 -13.54 -2.26
CA ILE A 261 -4.24 -14.33 -1.04
C ILE A 261 -5.00 -13.50 0.02
N ILE A 262 -4.60 -12.24 0.24
CA ILE A 262 -5.30 -11.35 1.18
C ILE A 262 -6.75 -11.13 0.76
N ILE A 263 -7.00 -10.85 -0.53
CA ILE A 263 -8.35 -10.60 -1.02
C ILE A 263 -9.21 -11.85 -0.90
N LEU A 264 -8.70 -13.00 -1.30
CA LEU A 264 -9.43 -14.27 -1.18
C LEU A 264 -9.81 -14.54 0.29
N ALA A 265 -8.85 -14.40 1.22
CA ALA A 265 -9.11 -14.59 2.64
C ALA A 265 -10.15 -13.58 3.17
N ALA A 266 -10.04 -12.30 2.81
CA ALA A 266 -10.97 -11.26 3.24
C ALA A 266 -12.37 -11.48 2.67
N THR A 267 -12.47 -11.80 1.39
CA THR A 267 -13.75 -11.99 0.70
C THR A 267 -14.46 -13.25 1.20
N LEU A 268 -13.76 -14.37 1.34
CA LEU A 268 -14.33 -15.59 1.90
C LEU A 268 -14.83 -15.37 3.34
N THR A 269 -14.05 -14.66 4.16
CA THR A 269 -14.46 -14.34 5.53
C THR A 269 -15.73 -13.47 5.54
N ALA A 270 -15.76 -12.41 4.73
CA ALA A 270 -16.93 -11.53 4.65
C ALA A 270 -18.17 -12.25 4.11
N TRP A 271 -17.98 -13.17 3.15
CA TRP A 271 -19.05 -13.99 2.62
C TRP A 271 -19.60 -14.96 3.68
N ILE A 272 -18.75 -15.63 4.45
CA ILE A 272 -19.17 -16.49 5.57
C ILE A 272 -19.95 -15.65 6.61
N CYS A 273 -19.45 -14.45 6.95
CA CYS A 273 -20.18 -13.53 7.82
C CYS A 273 -21.55 -13.14 7.24
N ALA A 274 -21.63 -12.87 5.95
CA ALA A 274 -22.88 -12.54 5.28
C ALA A 274 -23.89 -13.70 5.34
N LEU A 275 -23.45 -14.96 5.16
CA LEU A 275 -24.29 -16.14 5.30
C LEU A 275 -24.84 -16.30 6.72
N VAL A 276 -23.97 -16.13 7.73
CA VAL A 276 -24.36 -16.27 9.15
C VAL A 276 -25.30 -15.15 9.59
N LEU A 277 -25.11 -13.94 9.08
CA LEU A 277 -25.87 -12.74 9.44
C LEU A 277 -27.04 -12.49 8.48
N HIS A 278 -27.26 -13.36 7.50
CA HIS A 278 -28.29 -13.26 6.44
C HIS A 278 -28.21 -11.93 5.63
N LEU A 279 -27.01 -11.37 5.46
CA LEU A 279 -26.77 -10.14 4.68
C LEU A 279 -26.69 -10.43 3.18
N GLN A 280 -27.22 -9.52 2.37
CA GLN A 280 -27.17 -9.63 0.90
C GLN A 280 -26.36 -8.48 0.29
N PRO A 281 -25.52 -8.72 -0.74
CA PRO A 281 -24.77 -7.68 -1.43
C PRO A 281 -25.62 -6.93 -2.47
N VAL A 282 -26.76 -6.38 -2.02
CA VAL A 282 -27.69 -5.62 -2.88
C VAL A 282 -27.04 -4.30 -3.32
N ASP A 283 -27.53 -3.72 -4.41
CA ASP A 283 -27.05 -2.39 -4.84
C ASP A 283 -27.49 -1.30 -3.85
N PHE A 284 -26.62 -0.29 -3.71
CA PHE A 284 -26.92 0.86 -2.86
C PHE A 284 -28.11 1.64 -3.34
N VAL A 285 -28.88 2.21 -2.41
CA VAL A 285 -30.02 3.10 -2.73
C VAL A 285 -29.49 4.34 -3.44
N LYS A 286 -30.08 4.64 -4.62
CA LYS A 286 -29.66 5.83 -5.41
C LYS A 286 -29.93 7.12 -4.65
N LEU A 287 -28.89 7.88 -4.39
CA LEU A 287 -29.02 9.20 -3.76
C LEU A 287 -29.47 10.24 -4.78
N HIS A 288 -30.61 10.86 -4.52
CA HIS A 288 -31.14 11.96 -5.34
C HIS A 288 -30.52 13.29 -4.90
N ILE A 289 -29.30 13.56 -5.39
CA ILE A 289 -28.56 14.81 -5.12
C ILE A 289 -28.23 15.52 -6.44
N SER A 290 -28.13 16.85 -6.38
CA SER A 290 -27.76 17.65 -7.56
C SER A 290 -26.36 17.30 -8.06
N THR A 291 -26.09 17.47 -9.35
CA THR A 291 -24.78 17.20 -9.95
C THR A 291 -23.65 17.99 -9.29
N SER A 292 -23.89 19.26 -8.98
CA SER A 292 -22.91 20.11 -8.30
C SER A 292 -22.61 19.63 -6.88
N THR A 293 -23.65 19.25 -6.12
CA THR A 293 -23.49 18.68 -4.78
C THR A 293 -22.74 17.33 -4.83
N LYS A 294 -23.09 16.47 -5.81
CA LYS A 294 -22.40 15.19 -6.04
C LYS A 294 -20.91 15.38 -6.30
N LEU A 295 -20.55 16.38 -7.15
CA LEU A 295 -19.16 16.70 -7.46
C LEU A 295 -18.40 17.17 -6.23
N LEU A 296 -18.98 18.10 -5.45
CA LEU A 296 -18.38 18.61 -4.22
C LEU A 296 -18.16 17.49 -3.19
N LEU A 297 -19.17 16.65 -2.97
CA LEU A 297 -19.08 15.53 -2.04
C LEU A 297 -18.04 14.49 -2.51
N ARG A 298 -17.93 14.22 -3.81
CA ARG A 298 -16.89 13.37 -4.38
C ARG A 298 -15.48 13.91 -4.10
N LEU A 299 -15.26 15.22 -4.24
CA LEU A 299 -13.98 15.85 -3.89
C LEU A 299 -13.65 15.68 -2.41
N LEU A 300 -14.60 16.01 -1.53
CA LEU A 300 -14.40 15.91 -0.09
C LEU A 300 -14.18 14.47 0.38
N THR A 301 -15.00 13.53 -0.10
CA THR A 301 -14.86 12.11 0.29
C THR A 301 -13.65 11.45 -0.36
N SER A 302 -13.25 11.84 -1.57
CA SER A 302 -12.00 11.36 -2.15
C SER A 302 -10.79 11.87 -1.37
N PHE A 303 -10.80 13.15 -0.94
CA PHE A 303 -9.75 13.68 -0.06
C PHE A 303 -9.70 12.90 1.26
N GLY A 304 -10.83 12.78 1.97
CA GLY A 304 -10.89 12.10 3.27
C GLY A 304 -10.50 10.61 3.17
N GLY A 305 -10.95 9.92 2.13
CA GLY A 305 -10.61 8.53 1.89
C GLY A 305 -9.12 8.31 1.65
N VAL A 306 -8.52 9.11 0.77
CA VAL A 306 -7.08 9.03 0.47
C VAL A 306 -6.23 9.46 1.67
N PHE A 307 -6.64 10.52 2.38
CA PHE A 307 -5.97 10.94 3.60
C PHE A 307 -5.95 9.82 4.65
N GLY A 308 -7.10 9.18 4.89
CA GLY A 308 -7.22 8.04 5.81
C GLY A 308 -6.31 6.87 5.40
N PHE A 309 -6.35 6.43 4.14
CA PHE A 309 -5.46 5.38 3.66
C PHE A 309 -3.98 5.76 3.77
N SER A 310 -3.62 7.02 3.49
CA SER A 310 -2.24 7.48 3.62
C SER A 310 -1.75 7.44 5.07
N ILE A 311 -2.59 7.81 6.04
CA ILE A 311 -2.28 7.64 7.48
C ILE A 311 -2.12 6.16 7.85
N MET A 312 -2.96 5.25 7.29
CA MET A 312 -2.81 3.80 7.48
C MET A 312 -1.47 3.27 6.95
N PHE A 313 -0.90 3.90 5.92
CA PHE A 313 0.44 3.60 5.42
C PHE A 313 1.55 4.31 6.21
N ASN A 314 1.23 4.79 7.41
CA ASN A 314 2.16 5.49 8.29
C ASN A 314 2.80 6.75 7.67
N SER A 315 2.06 7.44 6.80
CA SER A 315 2.51 8.70 6.19
C SER A 315 2.45 9.85 7.20
N SER A 316 3.39 10.79 7.10
CA SER A 316 3.27 12.06 7.83
C SER A 316 2.00 12.81 7.39
N LYS A 317 1.44 13.64 8.27
CA LYS A 317 0.22 14.43 7.96
C LYS A 317 0.38 15.29 6.70
N LYS A 318 1.59 15.80 6.43
CA LYS A 318 1.89 16.58 5.22
C LYS A 318 1.81 15.72 3.96
N ILE A 319 2.41 14.53 3.96
CA ILE A 319 2.34 13.58 2.86
C ILE A 319 0.89 13.14 2.64
N ALA A 320 0.15 12.84 3.72
CA ALA A 320 -1.23 12.42 3.65
C ALA A 320 -2.15 13.50 3.06
N ALA A 321 -1.95 14.77 3.44
CA ALA A 321 -2.70 15.89 2.87
C ALA A 321 -2.39 16.10 1.39
N SER A 322 -1.11 16.05 1.00
CA SER A 322 -0.71 16.17 -0.41
C SER A 322 -1.30 15.04 -1.26
N ALA A 323 -1.21 13.79 -0.78
CA ALA A 323 -1.84 12.65 -1.44
C ALA A 323 -3.37 12.80 -1.51
N GLY A 324 -4.00 13.31 -0.45
CA GLY A 324 -5.43 13.60 -0.38
C GLY A 324 -5.88 14.60 -1.44
N CYS A 325 -5.17 15.72 -1.61
CA CYS A 325 -5.47 16.71 -2.63
C CYS A 325 -5.36 16.13 -4.05
N ILE A 326 -4.29 15.39 -4.32
CA ILE A 326 -4.09 14.74 -5.63
C ILE A 326 -5.18 13.69 -5.87
N GLY A 327 -5.46 12.85 -4.89
CA GLY A 327 -6.48 11.81 -4.97
C GLY A 327 -7.89 12.38 -5.12
N ALA A 328 -8.19 13.52 -4.48
CA ALA A 328 -9.45 14.23 -4.65
C ALA A 328 -9.69 14.61 -6.11
N ILE A 329 -8.70 15.23 -6.76
CA ILE A 329 -8.79 15.63 -8.17
C ILE A 329 -8.88 14.40 -9.07
N ALA A 330 -7.94 13.47 -8.93
CA ALA A 330 -7.79 12.32 -9.82
C ALA A 330 -8.98 11.35 -9.73
N ASN A 331 -9.47 11.05 -8.52
CA ASN A 331 -10.60 10.14 -8.37
C ASN A 331 -11.94 10.78 -8.75
N THR A 332 -12.12 12.08 -8.49
CA THR A 332 -13.31 12.81 -8.95
C THR A 332 -13.35 12.84 -10.46
N LEU A 333 -12.22 13.10 -11.13
CA LEU A 333 -12.12 13.01 -12.60
C LEU A 333 -12.49 11.60 -13.08
N ARG A 334 -11.92 10.54 -12.49
CA ARG A 334 -12.23 9.16 -12.82
C ARG A 334 -13.74 8.87 -12.74
N LEU A 335 -14.37 9.24 -11.62
CA LEU A 335 -15.80 8.98 -11.40
C LEU A 335 -16.68 9.79 -12.36
N THR A 336 -16.28 11.02 -12.72
CA THR A 336 -16.98 11.84 -13.72
C THR A 336 -16.88 11.22 -15.11
N LEU A 337 -15.72 10.67 -15.48
CA LEU A 337 -15.54 9.96 -16.75
C LEU A 337 -16.40 8.69 -16.83
N VAL A 338 -16.55 7.97 -15.71
CA VAL A 338 -17.47 6.81 -15.64
C VAL A 338 -18.93 7.26 -15.80
N ASP A 339 -19.33 8.37 -15.17
CA ASP A 339 -20.68 8.94 -15.37
C ASP A 339 -20.93 9.35 -16.83
N LEU A 340 -19.87 9.72 -17.58
CA LEU A 340 -19.91 9.99 -19.02
C LEU A 340 -19.82 8.71 -19.89
N SER A 341 -20.06 7.54 -19.31
CA SER A 341 -20.04 6.23 -19.97
C SER A 341 -18.67 5.76 -20.46
N LEU A 342 -17.55 6.33 -19.97
CA LEU A 342 -16.23 5.78 -20.25
C LEU A 342 -16.04 4.46 -19.47
N PRO A 343 -15.47 3.39 -20.08
CA PRO A 343 -15.20 2.14 -19.39
C PRO A 343 -14.37 2.35 -18.11
N ALA A 344 -14.72 1.66 -17.02
CA ALA A 344 -14.13 1.86 -15.71
C ALA A 344 -12.60 1.72 -15.68
N ALA A 345 -12.03 0.79 -16.46
CA ALA A 345 -10.59 0.61 -16.58
C ALA A 345 -9.90 1.80 -17.28
N ALA A 346 -10.50 2.33 -18.35
CA ALA A 346 -9.98 3.51 -19.05
C ALA A 346 -10.04 4.75 -18.14
N ALA A 347 -11.14 4.93 -17.41
CA ALA A 347 -11.27 6.00 -16.44
C ALA A 347 -10.25 5.86 -15.30
N ALA A 348 -9.98 4.64 -14.83
CA ALA A 348 -8.96 4.36 -13.81
C ALA A 348 -7.55 4.67 -14.31
N PHE A 349 -7.24 4.32 -15.56
CA PHE A 349 -5.96 4.69 -16.20
C PHE A 349 -5.77 6.21 -16.23
N ILE A 350 -6.78 6.98 -16.70
CA ILE A 350 -6.72 8.44 -16.77
C ILE A 350 -6.59 9.05 -15.37
N GLY A 351 -7.34 8.54 -14.39
CA GLY A 351 -7.22 8.97 -12.99
C GLY A 351 -5.82 8.74 -12.42
N ALA A 352 -5.24 7.56 -12.63
CA ALA A 352 -3.90 7.23 -12.18
C ALA A 352 -2.82 8.05 -12.92
N LEU A 353 -2.97 8.27 -14.23
CA LEU A 353 -2.10 9.15 -15.01
C LEU A 353 -2.12 10.58 -14.46
N THR A 354 -3.30 11.12 -14.21
CA THR A 354 -3.47 12.46 -13.60
C THR A 354 -2.81 12.54 -12.23
N ALA A 355 -3.04 11.55 -11.36
CA ALA A 355 -2.39 11.49 -10.05
C ALA A 355 -0.87 11.47 -10.15
N GLY A 356 -0.33 10.68 -11.09
CA GLY A 356 1.10 10.59 -11.33
C GLY A 356 1.73 11.90 -11.85
N LEU A 357 1.04 12.61 -12.75
CA LEU A 357 1.48 13.91 -13.28
C LEU A 357 1.45 14.99 -12.18
N LEU A 358 0.37 15.11 -11.44
CA LEU A 358 0.25 16.07 -10.33
C LEU A 358 1.30 15.82 -9.24
N ALA A 359 1.54 14.56 -8.89
CA ALA A 359 2.61 14.22 -7.93
C ALA A 359 4.01 14.59 -8.44
N SER A 360 4.24 14.57 -9.75
CA SER A 360 5.52 14.99 -10.34
C SER A 360 5.77 16.49 -10.19
N MET A 361 4.72 17.29 -10.26
CA MET A 361 4.82 18.74 -10.08
C MET A 361 5.16 19.13 -8.62
N ILE A 362 4.71 18.32 -7.67
CA ILE A 362 4.93 18.59 -6.23
C ILE A 362 6.31 18.07 -5.76
N LYS A 363 6.86 17.03 -6.38
CA LYS A 363 8.11 16.37 -5.95
C LYS A 363 9.27 17.36 -5.76
N GLY A 364 9.42 18.35 -6.64
CA GLY A 364 10.51 19.34 -6.57
C GLY A 364 10.50 20.20 -5.31
N ASN A 365 9.35 20.33 -4.66
CA ASN A 365 9.15 21.25 -3.52
C ASN A 365 9.05 20.54 -2.17
N THR A 366 8.86 19.22 -2.13
CA THR A 366 8.52 18.50 -0.89
C THR A 366 9.59 17.55 -0.36
N GLY A 367 10.59 17.18 -1.18
CA GLY A 367 11.65 16.23 -0.77
C GLY A 367 11.18 14.80 -0.47
N TYR A 368 9.91 14.46 -0.74
CA TYR A 368 9.35 13.14 -0.43
C TYR A 368 9.44 12.15 -1.60
N PRO A 369 9.58 10.84 -1.29
CA PRO A 369 9.52 9.81 -2.31
C PRO A 369 8.22 9.89 -3.11
N ARG A 370 8.32 9.90 -4.43
CA ARG A 370 7.14 9.98 -5.30
C ARG A 370 6.10 8.90 -5.01
N ILE A 371 6.55 7.68 -4.70
CA ILE A 371 5.67 6.54 -4.40
C ILE A 371 4.84 6.76 -3.12
N ALA A 372 5.37 7.50 -2.14
CA ALA A 372 4.68 7.82 -0.90
C ALA A 372 3.47 8.75 -1.10
N ILE A 373 3.42 9.45 -2.23
CA ILE A 373 2.33 10.34 -2.61
C ILE A 373 1.43 9.65 -3.66
N THR A 374 2.02 9.07 -4.72
CA THR A 374 1.25 8.54 -5.86
C THR A 374 0.42 7.33 -5.50
N VAL A 375 0.98 6.37 -4.76
CA VAL A 375 0.26 5.13 -4.45
C VAL A 375 -0.95 5.38 -3.54
N PRO A 376 -0.83 6.12 -2.42
CA PRO A 376 -2.01 6.46 -1.61
C PRO A 376 -3.07 7.24 -2.41
N SER A 377 -2.67 8.13 -3.34
CA SER A 377 -3.61 8.92 -4.13
C SER A 377 -4.54 8.10 -5.02
N ILE A 378 -4.12 6.91 -5.45
CA ILE A 378 -4.93 6.04 -6.33
C ILE A 378 -5.45 4.78 -5.65
N VAL A 379 -5.06 4.50 -4.41
CA VAL A 379 -5.53 3.32 -3.66
C VAL A 379 -7.06 3.26 -3.57
N ILE A 380 -7.71 4.41 -3.43
CA ILE A 380 -9.18 4.51 -3.41
C ILE A 380 -9.84 4.10 -4.73
N MET A 381 -9.08 3.96 -5.81
CA MET A 381 -9.57 3.52 -7.11
C MET A 381 -9.50 1.99 -7.28
N VAL A 382 -8.87 1.27 -6.35
CA VAL A 382 -8.75 -0.20 -6.38
C VAL A 382 -10.15 -0.82 -6.24
N PRO A 383 -10.51 -1.78 -7.10
CA PRO A 383 -11.89 -2.24 -7.28
C PRO A 383 -12.31 -3.30 -6.24
N GLY A 384 -12.18 -3.00 -4.94
CA GLY A 384 -12.45 -3.96 -3.87
C GLY A 384 -13.89 -4.51 -3.86
N LEU A 385 -14.87 -3.64 -4.09
CA LEU A 385 -16.28 -4.06 -4.22
C LEU A 385 -16.50 -5.01 -5.42
N TYR A 386 -15.83 -4.76 -6.55
CA TYR A 386 -15.92 -5.60 -7.75
C TYR A 386 -15.30 -6.99 -7.48
N MET A 387 -14.17 -7.03 -6.76
CA MET A 387 -13.52 -8.28 -6.38
C MET A 387 -14.41 -9.11 -5.45
N TYR A 388 -15.06 -8.47 -4.47
CA TYR A 388 -16.02 -9.14 -3.61
C TYR A 388 -17.21 -9.72 -4.41
N ARG A 389 -17.85 -8.88 -5.26
CA ARG A 389 -18.97 -9.29 -6.11
C ARG A 389 -18.60 -10.40 -7.08
N ALA A 390 -17.36 -10.40 -7.58
CA ALA A 390 -16.84 -11.46 -8.44
C ALA A 390 -16.89 -12.81 -7.70
N ILE A 391 -16.29 -12.90 -6.50
CA ILE A 391 -16.21 -14.14 -5.74
C ILE A 391 -17.62 -14.59 -5.30
N TYR A 392 -18.42 -13.68 -4.77
CA TYR A 392 -19.79 -13.98 -4.34
C TYR A 392 -20.67 -14.58 -5.46
N ASN A 393 -20.59 -14.03 -6.67
CA ASN A 393 -21.42 -14.49 -7.80
C ASN A 393 -20.83 -15.69 -8.55
N LEU A 394 -19.51 -15.93 -8.49
CA LEU A 394 -18.90 -17.09 -9.14
C LEU A 394 -19.30 -18.42 -8.50
N GLU A 395 -19.65 -18.41 -7.22
CA GLU A 395 -20.00 -19.63 -6.49
C GLU A 395 -21.41 -20.13 -6.82
N LEU A 396 -22.31 -19.23 -7.18
CA LEU A 396 -23.68 -19.57 -7.53
C LEU A 396 -23.77 -19.83 -9.04
N ALA A 397 -24.10 -21.05 -9.44
CA ALA A 397 -24.20 -21.45 -10.85
C ALA A 397 -25.12 -20.52 -11.68
N SER A 398 -26.19 -19.99 -11.06
CA SER A 398 -27.14 -19.06 -11.69
C SER A 398 -26.57 -17.66 -11.98
N THR A 399 -25.51 -17.24 -11.28
CA THR A 399 -24.91 -15.91 -11.40
C THR A 399 -23.45 -15.93 -11.85
N MET A 400 -22.96 -17.10 -12.26
CA MET A 400 -21.55 -17.28 -12.66
C MET A 400 -21.10 -16.31 -13.77
N SER A 401 -21.96 -16.03 -14.77
CA SER A 401 -21.66 -15.07 -15.84
C SER A 401 -21.51 -13.63 -15.30
N ILE A 402 -22.30 -13.26 -14.31
CA ILE A 402 -22.22 -11.96 -13.63
C ILE A 402 -20.91 -11.88 -12.83
N GLY A 403 -20.56 -12.96 -12.11
CA GLY A 403 -19.30 -13.06 -11.37
C GLY A 403 -18.08 -12.96 -12.27
N ALA A 404 -18.08 -13.63 -13.42
CA ALA A 404 -17.02 -13.54 -14.41
C ALA A 404 -16.85 -12.12 -14.97
N ASN A 405 -17.93 -11.40 -15.22
CA ASN A 405 -17.88 -10.01 -15.66
C ASN A 405 -17.24 -9.09 -14.61
N TRP A 406 -17.65 -9.22 -13.34
CA TRP A 406 -17.02 -8.46 -12.24
C TRP A 406 -15.53 -8.79 -12.08
N LEU A 407 -15.15 -10.06 -12.26
CA LEU A 407 -13.74 -10.48 -12.21
C LEU A 407 -12.92 -9.82 -13.31
N ILE A 408 -13.38 -9.89 -14.56
CA ILE A 408 -12.69 -9.29 -15.70
C ILE A 408 -12.56 -7.76 -15.51
N GLN A 409 -13.63 -7.08 -15.10
CA GLN A 409 -13.57 -5.64 -14.84
C GLN A 409 -12.57 -5.30 -13.73
N SER A 410 -12.55 -6.07 -12.64
CA SER A 410 -11.60 -5.84 -11.56
C SER A 410 -10.16 -6.03 -11.99
N LEU A 411 -9.85 -7.07 -12.78
CA LEU A 411 -8.52 -7.32 -13.33
C LEU A 411 -8.06 -6.18 -14.24
N LEU A 412 -8.93 -5.72 -15.15
CA LEU A 412 -8.61 -4.60 -16.04
C LEU A 412 -8.34 -3.30 -15.27
N ILE A 413 -9.08 -3.00 -14.21
CA ILE A 413 -8.83 -1.83 -13.37
C ILE A 413 -7.50 -1.96 -12.61
N VAL A 414 -7.22 -3.14 -12.05
CA VAL A 414 -5.95 -3.40 -11.32
C VAL A 414 -4.74 -3.23 -12.23
N LEU A 415 -4.84 -3.61 -13.50
CA LEU A 415 -3.78 -3.39 -14.50
C LEU A 415 -3.70 -1.93 -14.95
N ALA A 416 -4.83 -1.27 -15.11
CA ALA A 416 -4.91 0.11 -15.60
C ALA A 416 -4.25 1.12 -14.62
N LEU A 417 -4.38 0.90 -13.31
CA LEU A 417 -3.87 1.80 -12.28
C LEU A 417 -2.33 1.94 -12.32
N PRO A 418 -1.52 0.85 -12.22
CA PRO A 418 -0.07 0.97 -12.34
C PRO A 418 0.36 1.45 -13.72
N MET A 419 -0.34 1.04 -14.81
CA MET A 419 -0.05 1.56 -16.15
C MET A 419 -0.17 3.08 -16.20
N GLY A 420 -1.23 3.68 -15.66
CA GLY A 420 -1.38 5.13 -15.61
C GLY A 420 -0.22 5.83 -14.88
N LEU A 421 0.21 5.29 -13.72
CA LEU A 421 1.35 5.81 -12.99
C LEU A 421 2.67 5.66 -13.77
N ILE A 422 2.88 4.53 -14.44
CA ILE A 422 4.06 4.25 -15.26
C ILE A 422 4.15 5.26 -16.40
N PHE A 423 3.04 5.47 -17.13
CA PHE A 423 2.99 6.46 -18.22
C PHE A 423 3.27 7.88 -17.71
N ALA A 424 2.67 8.28 -16.57
CA ALA A 424 2.98 9.56 -15.95
C ALA A 424 4.49 9.70 -15.66
N ARG A 425 5.11 8.61 -15.22
CA ARG A 425 6.52 8.60 -14.88
C ARG A 425 7.42 8.61 -16.11
N ILE A 426 7.09 7.86 -17.15
CA ILE A 426 7.81 7.88 -18.45
C ILE A 426 7.83 9.30 -19.04
N LEU A 427 6.72 10.05 -18.89
CA LEU A 427 6.63 11.42 -19.38
C LEU A 427 7.48 12.41 -18.56
N THR A 428 7.62 12.18 -17.26
CA THR A 428 8.21 13.15 -16.32
C THR A 428 9.60 12.78 -15.81
N ASP A 429 10.08 11.55 -16.05
CA ASP A 429 11.35 11.02 -15.55
C ASP A 429 12.06 10.23 -16.67
N PRO A 430 13.03 10.84 -17.37
CA PRO A 430 13.75 10.16 -18.46
C PRO A 430 14.45 8.87 -18.03
N SER A 431 14.98 8.81 -16.80
CA SER A 431 15.67 7.62 -16.28
C SER A 431 14.73 6.41 -16.13
N PHE A 432 13.43 6.65 -15.92
CA PHE A 432 12.45 5.60 -15.78
C PHE A 432 12.06 4.90 -17.10
N ARG A 433 12.46 5.46 -18.24
CA ARG A 433 12.18 4.89 -19.58
C ARG A 433 12.93 3.60 -19.86
N TYR A 434 14.03 3.37 -19.15
CA TYR A 434 14.91 2.21 -19.36
C TYR A 434 14.65 1.16 -18.27
N CYS A 435 14.75 -0.13 -18.65
CA CYS A 435 14.87 -1.22 -17.70
C CYS A 435 16.28 -1.19 -17.09
N THR A 436 16.38 -1.42 -15.82
CA THR A 436 17.67 -1.39 -15.07
C THR A 436 18.12 -2.80 -14.77
#